data_ef93b68102b3872e396029dc2ccd8819
#
_entry.id   ef93b68102b3872e396029dc2ccd8819
#
_cell.length_a   1.000
_cell.length_b   1.000
_cell.length_c   1.000
_cell.angle_alpha   90.00
_cell.angle_beta   90.00
_cell.angle_gamma   90.00
#
_symmetry.space_group_name_H-M   'P 1'
#
loop_
_entity.id
_entity.type
_entity.pdbx_description
1 polymer ?
#
loop_
_entity_poly.entity_id
_entity_poly.type
_entity_poly.pdbx_seq_one_letter_code
_entity_poly.pdbx_strand_id
1 'polypeptide(L)'
;MAEEIQTLTIESEDESDELEVSTALIDLLAEEGETTPEVVGDVAMFGLAGRIHAAVHHAQGEPDPELEAAEEATMELFEERFGMTYGEATGHQH
;
A
#
# COMPACT_ATOMS: atom_id res chain seq x y z
N MET A 1 -18.34 13.53 21.35
CA MET A 1 -18.52 13.97 19.98
C MET A 1 -18.34 12.79 19.04
N ALA A 2 -19.22 12.70 18.06
CA ALA A 2 -19.09 11.63 17.08
C ALA A 2 -17.93 11.95 16.13
N GLU A 3 -17.12 10.96 15.86
CA GLU A 3 -16.04 11.09 14.91
C GLU A 3 -16.61 11.08 13.49
N GLU A 4 -16.08 11.92 12.63
CA GLU A 4 -16.52 11.97 11.25
C GLU A 4 -15.91 10.81 10.47
N ILE A 5 -16.75 10.10 9.74
CA ILE A 5 -16.35 8.92 8.98
C ILE A 5 -16.57 9.20 7.50
N GLN A 6 -15.62 8.80 6.68
CA GLN A 6 -15.76 8.85 5.23
C GLN A 6 -15.85 7.43 4.70
N THR A 7 -16.61 7.27 3.63
CA THR A 7 -16.72 5.98 2.95
C THR A 7 -16.01 6.07 1.61
N LEU A 8 -15.12 5.11 1.36
CA LEU A 8 -14.44 4.99 0.08
C LEU A 8 -14.96 3.78 -0.65
N THR A 9 -15.04 3.87 -1.97
CA THR A 9 -15.38 2.75 -2.82
C THR A 9 -14.10 2.23 -3.46
N ILE A 10 -13.87 0.93 -3.35
CA ILE A 10 -12.72 0.26 -3.96
C ILE A 10 -13.27 -0.64 -5.05
N GLU A 11 -12.88 -0.41 -6.29
CA GLU A 11 -13.42 -1.15 -7.43
C GLU A 11 -12.34 -1.81 -8.26
N SER A 12 -12.62 -3.01 -8.70
CA SER A 12 -11.88 -3.68 -9.76
C SER A 12 -12.87 -3.91 -10.90
N GLU A 13 -12.47 -4.58 -11.98
CA GLU A 13 -13.34 -4.73 -13.15
C GLU A 13 -14.73 -5.29 -12.84
N ASP A 14 -14.81 -6.31 -12.01
CA ASP A 14 -16.08 -7.01 -11.78
C ASP A 14 -16.55 -6.94 -10.34
N GLU A 15 -15.81 -6.28 -9.46
CA GLU A 15 -16.10 -6.32 -8.03
C GLU A 15 -15.89 -4.96 -7.40
N SER A 16 -16.60 -4.74 -6.31
CA SER A 16 -16.40 -3.51 -5.53
C SER A 16 -16.60 -3.79 -4.05
N ASP A 17 -15.98 -2.96 -3.23
CA ASP A 17 -16.13 -3.01 -1.79
C ASP A 17 -16.11 -1.59 -1.26
N GLU A 18 -16.56 -1.41 -0.05
CA GLU A 18 -16.54 -0.11 0.60
C GLU A 18 -15.67 -0.18 1.84
N LEU A 19 -14.93 0.88 2.07
CA LEU A 19 -14.07 1.01 3.24
C LEU A 19 -14.43 2.28 3.98
N GLU A 20 -14.75 2.16 5.26
CA GLU A 20 -15.00 3.33 6.10
C GLU A 20 -13.73 3.71 6.83
N VAL A 21 -13.41 5.00 6.83
CA VAL A 21 -12.20 5.50 7.46
C VAL A 21 -12.51 6.76 8.28
N SER A 22 -11.71 6.97 9.30
CA SER A 22 -11.80 8.17 10.13
C SER A 22 -11.26 9.37 9.35
N THR A 23 -12.05 10.43 9.25
CA THR A 23 -11.62 11.66 8.60
C THR A 23 -10.42 12.26 9.33
N ALA A 24 -10.43 12.23 10.66
CA ALA A 24 -9.33 12.78 11.44
C ALA A 24 -8.02 12.01 11.18
N LEU A 25 -8.11 10.69 11.04
CA LEU A 25 -6.92 9.90 10.73
C LEU A 25 -6.38 10.23 9.35
N ILE A 26 -7.27 10.35 8.36
CA ILE A 26 -6.85 10.72 7.01
C ILE A 26 -6.16 12.08 7.01
N ASP A 27 -6.73 13.06 7.72
CA ASP A 27 -6.13 14.39 7.81
C ASP A 27 -4.75 14.36 8.45
N LEU A 28 -4.57 13.49 9.44
CA LEU A 28 -3.28 13.31 10.09
C LEU A 28 -2.23 12.75 9.14
N LEU A 29 -2.61 11.83 8.29
CA LEU A 29 -1.69 11.16 7.37
C LEU A 29 -1.47 11.91 6.07
N ALA A 30 -2.43 12.75 5.67
CA ALA A 30 -2.37 13.46 4.40
C ALA A 30 -1.30 14.54 4.39
N GLU A 31 -0.60 14.62 3.27
CA GLU A 31 0.26 15.76 2.99
C GLU A 31 -0.59 16.82 2.33
N GLU A 32 -0.10 18.06 2.31
CA GLU A 32 -0.84 19.17 1.76
C GLU A 32 -1.34 18.88 0.35
N GLY A 33 -2.65 19.03 0.16
CA GLY A 33 -3.26 18.84 -1.14
C GLY A 33 -3.65 17.41 -1.50
N GLU A 34 -3.36 16.44 -0.61
CA GLU A 34 -3.72 15.06 -0.90
C GLU A 34 -5.19 14.78 -0.62
N THR A 35 -5.80 13.98 -1.48
CA THR A 35 -7.18 13.54 -1.34
C THR A 35 -7.24 12.27 -0.50
N THR A 36 -8.42 11.97 0.05
CA THR A 36 -8.61 10.73 0.82
C THR A 36 -8.25 9.48 0.01
N PRO A 37 -8.70 9.33 -1.25
CA PRO A 37 -8.27 8.17 -2.04
C PRO A 37 -6.75 8.07 -2.22
N GLU A 38 -6.06 9.18 -2.36
CA GLU A 38 -4.60 9.16 -2.48
C GLU A 38 -3.94 8.67 -1.20
N VAL A 39 -4.40 9.15 -0.05
CA VAL A 39 -3.85 8.74 1.24
C VAL A 39 -4.05 7.24 1.45
N VAL A 40 -5.27 6.76 1.22
CA VAL A 40 -5.59 5.33 1.38
C VAL A 40 -4.81 4.48 0.39
N GLY A 41 -4.67 4.97 -0.86
CA GLY A 41 -3.88 4.28 -1.87
C GLY A 41 -2.41 4.14 -1.47
N ASP A 42 -1.84 5.18 -0.88
CA ASP A 42 -0.45 5.13 -0.40
C ASP A 42 -0.30 4.11 0.72
N VAL A 43 -1.21 4.12 1.68
CA VAL A 43 -1.18 3.15 2.79
C VAL A 43 -1.33 1.72 2.26
N ALA A 44 -2.25 1.52 1.30
CA ALA A 44 -2.47 0.21 0.70
C ALA A 44 -1.21 -0.27 -0.03
N MET A 45 -0.55 0.59 -0.77
CA MET A 45 0.66 0.21 -1.50
C MET A 45 1.78 -0.16 -0.54
N PHE A 46 1.96 0.58 0.55
CA PHE A 46 2.93 0.22 1.58
C PHE A 46 2.62 -1.15 2.18
N GLY A 47 1.34 -1.40 2.46
CA GLY A 47 0.91 -2.69 3.02
C GLY A 47 1.15 -3.85 2.07
N LEU A 48 0.84 -3.64 0.79
CA LEU A 48 1.04 -4.66 -0.23
C LEU A 48 2.53 -4.98 -0.42
N ALA A 49 3.36 -3.93 -0.50
CA ALA A 49 4.80 -4.10 -0.65
C ALA A 49 5.40 -4.83 0.55
N GLY A 50 4.96 -4.47 1.76
CA GLY A 50 5.43 -5.13 2.97
C GLY A 50 5.07 -6.60 3.03
N ARG A 51 3.85 -6.93 2.60
CA ARG A 51 3.39 -8.31 2.60
C ARG A 51 4.13 -9.19 1.60
N ILE A 52 4.35 -8.69 0.39
CA ILE A 52 5.08 -9.48 -0.60
C ILE A 52 6.56 -9.60 -0.23
N HIS A 53 7.13 -8.54 0.33
CA HIS A 53 8.51 -8.57 0.81
C HIS A 53 8.69 -9.66 1.89
N ALA A 54 7.77 -9.70 2.85
CA ALA A 54 7.82 -10.72 3.90
C ALA A 54 7.63 -12.12 3.34
N ALA A 55 6.71 -12.28 2.39
CA ALA A 55 6.46 -13.60 1.80
C ALA A 55 7.67 -14.16 1.07
N VAL A 56 8.43 -13.28 0.39
CA VAL A 56 9.61 -13.71 -0.36
C VAL A 56 10.82 -13.91 0.56
N HIS A 57 11.07 -12.94 1.45
CA HIS A 57 12.32 -12.91 2.21
C HIS A 57 12.28 -13.63 3.54
N HIS A 58 11.09 -14.00 4.00
CA HIS A 58 10.93 -14.75 5.26
C HIS A 58 10.41 -16.18 5.03
N ALA A 59 10.17 -16.56 3.78
CA ALA A 59 9.73 -17.90 3.45
C ALA A 59 10.86 -18.89 3.69
N GLN A 60 10.50 -20.07 4.20
CA GLN A 60 11.45 -21.16 4.37
C GLN A 60 11.33 -22.09 3.17
N GLY A 61 12.46 -22.56 2.66
CA GLY A 61 12.48 -23.47 1.53
C GLY A 61 12.92 -22.79 0.25
N GLU A 62 12.60 -23.41 -0.87
CA GLU A 62 13.03 -22.92 -2.16
C GLU A 62 12.24 -21.68 -2.58
N PRO A 63 12.87 -20.73 -3.26
CA PRO A 63 12.17 -19.56 -3.75
C PRO A 63 11.04 -19.96 -4.71
N ASP A 64 9.91 -19.28 -4.59
CA ASP A 64 8.78 -19.49 -5.48
C ASP A 64 8.85 -18.44 -6.59
N PRO A 65 9.02 -18.88 -7.86
CA PRO A 65 9.12 -17.93 -8.97
C PRO A 65 7.92 -17.00 -9.10
N GLU A 66 6.72 -17.46 -8.74
CA GLU A 66 5.53 -16.62 -8.81
C GLU A 66 5.58 -15.51 -7.78
N LEU A 67 6.05 -15.82 -6.57
CA LEU A 67 6.18 -14.81 -5.53
C LEU A 67 7.28 -13.81 -5.87
N GLU A 68 8.38 -14.29 -6.45
CA GLU A 68 9.46 -13.39 -6.85
C GLU A 68 9.00 -12.44 -7.96
N ALA A 69 8.24 -12.94 -8.92
CA ALA A 69 7.69 -12.11 -9.99
C ALA A 69 6.70 -11.09 -9.43
N ALA A 70 5.87 -11.50 -8.46
CA ALA A 70 4.93 -10.59 -7.82
C ALA A 70 5.66 -9.51 -7.03
N GLU A 71 6.76 -9.86 -6.36
CA GLU A 71 7.57 -8.89 -5.65
C GLU A 71 8.15 -7.86 -6.61
N GLU A 72 8.74 -8.34 -7.71
CA GLU A 72 9.34 -7.44 -8.69
C GLU A 72 8.31 -6.45 -9.24
N ALA A 73 7.14 -6.95 -9.63
CA ALA A 73 6.07 -6.11 -10.15
C ALA A 73 5.59 -5.10 -9.10
N THR A 74 5.41 -5.56 -7.86
CA THR A 74 4.93 -4.71 -6.78
C THR A 74 5.94 -3.61 -6.46
N MET A 75 7.22 -3.95 -6.43
CA MET A 75 8.26 -2.97 -6.14
C MET A 75 8.40 -1.93 -7.25
N GLU A 76 8.20 -2.32 -8.50
CA GLU A 76 8.17 -1.36 -9.60
C GLU A 76 7.00 -0.40 -9.46
N LEU A 77 5.81 -0.92 -9.12
CA LEU A 77 4.63 -0.08 -8.91
C LEU A 77 4.82 0.86 -7.72
N PHE A 78 5.47 0.38 -6.68
CA PHE A 78 5.79 1.20 -5.52
C PHE A 78 6.69 2.37 -5.91
N GLU A 79 7.76 2.08 -6.65
CA GLU A 79 8.69 3.13 -7.08
C GLU A 79 8.02 4.14 -8.01
N GLU A 80 7.15 3.69 -8.91
CA GLU A 80 6.40 4.60 -9.77
C GLU A 80 5.51 5.53 -8.96
N ARG A 81 4.87 5.02 -7.93
CA ARG A 81 3.94 5.82 -7.13
C ARG A 81 4.65 6.82 -6.22
N PHE A 82 5.74 6.40 -5.59
CA PHE A 82 6.40 7.21 -4.55
C PHE A 82 7.68 7.91 -5.01
N GLY A 83 8.21 7.55 -6.17
CA GLY A 83 9.45 8.13 -6.67
C GLY A 83 10.68 7.65 -5.92
N MET A 84 10.55 6.58 -5.16
CA MET A 84 11.66 5.97 -4.44
C MET A 84 11.39 4.49 -4.26
N THR A 85 12.45 3.72 -4.00
CA THR A 85 12.30 2.28 -3.78
C THR A 85 11.71 2.01 -2.40
N TYR A 86 11.17 0.82 -2.24
CA TYR A 86 10.64 0.38 -0.95
C TYR A 86 11.74 0.39 0.12
N GLY A 87 12.95 -0.04 -0.23
CA GLY A 87 14.08 -0.01 0.70
C GLY A 87 14.41 1.40 1.16
N GLU A 88 14.41 2.35 0.23
CA GLU A 88 14.66 3.76 0.56
C GLU A 88 13.55 4.33 1.45
N ALA A 89 12.30 4.01 1.13
CA ALA A 89 11.15 4.53 1.86
C ALA A 89 11.08 4.01 3.29
N THR A 90 11.52 2.77 3.51
CA THR A 90 11.46 2.14 4.84
C THR A 90 12.76 2.25 5.62
N GLY A 91 13.81 2.79 5.01
CA GLY A 91 15.10 2.90 5.65
C GLY A 91 15.90 1.59 5.70
N HIS A 92 15.43 0.56 5.00
CA HIS A 92 16.15 -0.71 4.87
C HIS A 92 17.02 -0.66 3.63
N GLN A 93 18.30 -0.82 3.82
CA GLN A 93 19.23 -0.91 2.71
C GLN A 93 19.66 -2.35 2.54
N HIS A 94 19.40 -2.91 1.40
CA HIS A 94 19.80 -4.27 1.07
C HIS A 94 20.73 -4.27 -0.12
#